data_1b3edbc4c6944195aaed13b4905fa29e
#
_entry.id   1b3edbc4c6944195aaed13b4905fa29e
#
_cell.length_a   1.000
_cell.length_b   1.000
_cell.length_c   1.000
_cell.angle_alpha   90.00
_cell.angle_beta   90.00
_cell.angle_gamma   90.00
#
_symmetry.space_group_name_H-M   'P 1'
#
loop_
_entity.id
_entity.type
_entity.pdbx_description
1 polymer ?
#
loop_
_entity_poly.entity_id
_entity_poly.type
_entity_poly.pdbx_seq_one_letter_code
_entity_poly.pdbx_strand_id
1 'polypeptide(L)'
;MKTSLKNKVLELLRNHQGSYVPQSFIYRALGASKSRVSEILSELEHEGLISRITVGRTKIVYIYPQLREADFELKQRVLKLGIVFSSEYLFLGDFIKKLREKNINVEVIVYRDGLEATIALAKNAVDLALSPLVGQLYIYPVYRTYKVILAGLKGGFRVLSSKAGDAVYSSIISTMDYVRHYLVSRKLIEASETLYYKDPGQITSLFKRRGGYVVTWHPVYLELEKLGFRELYTPSELEIDFCCTLGISNTVGKRTYKLIKEAYLASIDEYARNPGRNIEYYASLTGIDTSVLKTAVDEYKVSSELGLETIDKLVNAYAFNIPSRSKYSEACDA
;
A
#
# COMPACT_ATOMS: atom_id res chain seq x y z
N MET A 1 -41.30 10.02 2.65
CA MET A 1 -40.12 10.93 2.59
C MET A 1 -39.86 11.29 1.13
N LYS A 2 -39.75 12.59 0.77
CA LYS A 2 -39.42 13.00 -0.62
C LYS A 2 -37.92 12.72 -0.86
N THR A 3 -37.60 11.78 -1.76
CA THR A 3 -36.24 11.51 -2.18
C THR A 3 -35.57 12.77 -2.76
N SER A 4 -34.38 13.14 -2.30
CA SER A 4 -33.70 14.35 -2.80
C SER A 4 -33.38 14.23 -4.29
N LEU A 5 -33.27 15.37 -5.00
CA LEU A 5 -32.91 15.35 -6.41
C LEU A 5 -31.53 14.70 -6.64
N LYS A 6 -30.57 14.87 -5.75
CA LYS A 6 -29.25 14.24 -5.79
C LYS A 6 -29.40 12.71 -5.79
N ASN A 7 -30.25 12.17 -4.93
CA ASN A 7 -30.49 10.72 -4.87
C ASN A 7 -31.15 10.19 -6.17
N LYS A 8 -32.08 10.95 -6.76
CA LYS A 8 -32.68 10.57 -8.05
C LYS A 8 -31.68 10.60 -9.20
N VAL A 9 -30.76 11.58 -9.21
CA VAL A 9 -29.66 11.63 -10.20
C VAL A 9 -28.77 10.40 -10.05
N LEU A 10 -28.39 10.06 -8.83
CA LEU A 10 -27.54 8.89 -8.56
C LEU A 10 -28.22 7.57 -8.93
N GLU A 11 -29.49 7.40 -8.61
CA GLU A 11 -30.27 6.22 -8.99
C GLU A 11 -30.34 6.06 -10.52
N LEU A 12 -30.60 7.16 -11.24
CA LEU A 12 -30.58 7.14 -12.71
C LEU A 12 -29.20 6.78 -13.25
N LEU A 13 -28.15 7.32 -12.69
CA LEU A 13 -26.77 7.03 -13.11
C LEU A 13 -26.37 5.59 -12.80
N ARG A 14 -26.79 5.01 -11.68
CA ARG A 14 -26.57 3.60 -11.32
C ARG A 14 -27.11 2.63 -12.38
N ASN A 15 -28.27 2.91 -12.92
CA ASN A 15 -28.88 2.08 -13.98
C ASN A 15 -28.08 2.13 -15.30
N HIS A 16 -27.08 3.01 -15.37
CA HIS A 16 -26.23 3.22 -16.55
C HIS A 16 -24.73 3.06 -16.24
N GLN A 17 -24.38 2.27 -15.20
CA GLN A 17 -22.98 2.01 -14.84
C GLN A 17 -22.17 1.45 -16.02
N GLY A 18 -20.93 1.92 -16.18
CA GLY A 18 -20.04 1.52 -17.26
C GLY A 18 -20.43 2.12 -18.63
N SER A 19 -21.44 3.01 -18.66
CA SER A 19 -21.93 3.63 -19.88
C SER A 19 -21.66 5.12 -19.92
N TYR A 20 -21.65 5.68 -21.11
CA TYR A 20 -21.58 7.11 -21.36
C TYR A 20 -22.97 7.70 -21.51
N VAL A 21 -23.38 8.57 -20.61
CA VAL A 21 -24.73 9.18 -20.57
C VAL A 21 -24.66 10.66 -20.89
N PRO A 22 -25.35 11.15 -21.92
CA PRO A 22 -25.43 12.60 -22.16
C PRO A 22 -26.06 13.34 -20.97
N GLN A 23 -25.45 14.44 -20.53
CA GLN A 23 -25.99 15.25 -19.42
C GLN A 23 -27.43 15.72 -19.71
N SER A 24 -27.74 15.93 -21.01
CA SER A 24 -29.10 16.30 -21.45
C SER A 24 -30.15 15.22 -21.19
N PHE A 25 -29.77 13.95 -21.23
CA PHE A 25 -30.66 12.85 -20.88
C PHE A 25 -31.05 12.91 -19.40
N ILE A 26 -30.08 13.18 -18.51
CA ILE A 26 -30.29 13.20 -17.05
C ILE A 26 -31.34 14.21 -16.64
N TYR A 27 -31.20 15.49 -17.07
CA TYR A 27 -32.18 16.52 -16.66
C TYR A 27 -33.56 16.33 -17.32
N ARG A 28 -33.63 15.74 -18.51
CA ARG A 28 -34.92 15.41 -19.15
C ARG A 28 -35.62 14.25 -18.42
N ALA A 29 -34.88 13.18 -18.13
CA ALA A 29 -35.44 12.00 -17.45
C ALA A 29 -35.97 12.33 -16.05
N LEU A 30 -35.34 13.31 -15.36
CA LEU A 30 -35.72 13.69 -14.00
C LEU A 30 -36.67 14.91 -13.95
N GLY A 31 -37.00 15.52 -15.10
CA GLY A 31 -37.79 16.74 -15.15
C GLY A 31 -37.17 17.91 -14.36
N ALA A 32 -35.83 17.95 -14.25
CA ALA A 32 -35.13 18.91 -13.42
C ALA A 32 -34.43 20.00 -14.23
N SER A 33 -34.14 21.15 -13.63
CA SER A 33 -33.44 22.24 -14.31
C SER A 33 -32.01 21.87 -14.65
N LYS A 34 -31.52 22.38 -15.79
CA LYS A 34 -30.16 22.15 -16.25
C LYS A 34 -29.10 22.60 -15.25
N SER A 35 -29.30 23.77 -14.63
CA SER A 35 -28.39 24.34 -13.63
C SER A 35 -28.29 23.42 -12.42
N ARG A 36 -29.41 22.98 -11.87
CA ARG A 36 -29.44 22.16 -10.66
C ARG A 36 -28.82 20.78 -10.88
N VAL A 37 -29.10 20.14 -12.03
CA VAL A 37 -28.45 18.89 -12.39
C VAL A 37 -26.94 19.09 -12.61
N SER A 38 -26.52 20.20 -13.24
CA SER A 38 -25.10 20.49 -13.44
C SER A 38 -24.35 20.71 -12.13
N GLU A 39 -24.95 21.37 -11.13
CA GLU A 39 -24.40 21.51 -9.79
C GLU A 39 -24.18 20.13 -9.13
N ILE A 40 -25.23 19.29 -9.13
CA ILE A 40 -25.17 17.95 -8.56
C ILE A 40 -24.10 17.11 -9.27
N LEU A 41 -24.01 17.16 -10.60
CA LEU A 41 -22.98 16.45 -11.34
C LEU A 41 -21.58 16.99 -11.06
N SER A 42 -21.42 18.31 -10.78
CA SER A 42 -20.14 18.89 -10.35
C SER A 42 -19.74 18.38 -8.96
N GLU A 43 -20.70 18.26 -8.05
CA GLU A 43 -20.45 17.65 -6.73
C GLU A 43 -20.01 16.18 -6.88
N LEU A 44 -20.75 15.39 -7.68
CA LEU A 44 -20.46 13.96 -7.91
C LEU A 44 -19.10 13.74 -8.61
N GLU A 45 -18.73 14.63 -9.52
CA GLU A 45 -17.41 14.59 -10.17
C GLU A 45 -16.30 14.97 -9.19
N HIS A 46 -16.55 15.98 -8.34
CA HIS A 46 -15.63 16.34 -7.26
C HIS A 46 -15.49 15.23 -6.21
N GLU A 47 -16.56 14.48 -5.97
CA GLU A 47 -16.57 13.28 -5.11
C GLU A 47 -15.90 12.06 -5.78
N GLY A 48 -15.53 12.17 -7.07
CA GLY A 48 -14.87 11.08 -7.82
C GLY A 48 -15.82 9.96 -8.25
N LEU A 49 -17.13 10.19 -8.18
CA LEU A 49 -18.16 9.19 -8.49
C LEU A 49 -18.43 9.07 -10.00
N ILE A 50 -18.17 10.14 -10.72
CA ILE A 50 -18.33 10.23 -12.16
C ILE A 50 -17.17 11.00 -12.78
N SER A 51 -16.98 10.88 -14.09
CA SER A 51 -16.22 11.85 -14.88
C SER A 51 -17.10 12.49 -15.94
N ARG A 52 -16.77 13.73 -16.33
CA ARG A 52 -17.45 14.41 -17.42
C ARG A 52 -16.46 14.76 -18.52
N ILE A 53 -16.83 14.42 -19.74
CA ILE A 53 -16.08 14.79 -20.94
C ILE A 53 -16.97 15.62 -21.86
N THR A 54 -16.36 16.51 -22.64
CA THR A 54 -17.07 17.29 -23.64
C THR A 54 -16.75 16.72 -25.02
N VAL A 55 -17.78 16.31 -25.75
CA VAL A 55 -17.67 15.82 -27.11
C VAL A 55 -18.51 16.75 -28.02
N GLY A 56 -17.83 17.60 -28.77
CA GLY A 56 -18.47 18.67 -29.51
C GLY A 56 -19.22 19.64 -28.58
N ARG A 57 -20.55 19.79 -28.77
CA ARG A 57 -21.40 20.62 -27.90
C ARG A 57 -22.08 19.86 -26.78
N THR A 58 -21.80 18.57 -26.61
CA THR A 58 -22.48 17.70 -25.66
C THR A 58 -21.55 17.37 -24.50
N LYS A 59 -22.01 17.59 -23.28
CA LYS A 59 -21.37 17.06 -22.07
C LYS A 59 -21.86 15.64 -21.83
N ILE A 60 -20.92 14.72 -21.72
CA ILE A 60 -21.18 13.31 -21.48
C ILE A 60 -20.70 12.96 -20.09
N VAL A 61 -21.48 12.23 -19.33
CA VAL A 61 -21.17 11.72 -18.00
C VAL A 61 -20.82 10.25 -18.14
N TYR A 62 -19.65 9.89 -17.65
CA TYR A 62 -19.22 8.51 -17.49
C TYR A 62 -19.35 8.11 -16.04
N ILE A 63 -19.96 6.98 -15.80
CA ILE A 63 -20.19 6.44 -14.46
C ILE A 63 -19.26 5.25 -14.30
N TYR A 64 -18.38 5.33 -13.31
CA TYR A 64 -17.45 4.24 -13.05
C TYR A 64 -18.22 2.95 -12.68
N PRO A 65 -17.89 1.79 -13.28
CA PRO A 65 -18.61 0.52 -13.04
C PRO A 65 -18.57 0.06 -11.58
N GLN A 66 -17.70 0.65 -10.79
CA GLN A 66 -17.44 0.28 -9.38
C GLN A 66 -18.23 1.09 -8.37
N LEU A 67 -19.15 1.97 -8.82
CA LEU A 67 -20.09 2.65 -7.93
C LEU A 67 -21.10 1.64 -7.36
N ARG A 68 -20.63 0.82 -6.44
CA ARG A 68 -21.51 0.04 -5.56
C ARG A 68 -22.19 1.01 -4.58
N GLU A 69 -23.29 0.61 -3.98
CA GLU A 69 -24.12 1.35 -3.00
C GLU A 69 -23.36 1.96 -1.82
N ALA A 70 -22.05 1.75 -1.75
CA ALA A 70 -21.15 2.03 -0.65
C ALA A 70 -20.94 3.53 -0.29
N ASP A 71 -21.15 4.45 -1.22
CA ASP A 71 -20.93 5.88 -0.93
C ASP A 71 -22.14 6.56 -0.27
N PHE A 72 -23.30 5.89 -0.18
CA PHE A 72 -24.48 6.35 0.54
C PHE A 72 -24.66 5.75 1.93
N GLU A 73 -24.06 4.60 2.19
CA GLU A 73 -24.05 3.96 3.50
C GLU A 73 -22.62 3.91 4.07
N LEU A 74 -22.01 5.06 4.33
CA LEU A 74 -20.80 5.18 5.16
C LEU A 74 -20.93 4.49 6.54
N LYS A 75 -22.13 4.00 6.85
CA LYS A 75 -22.40 3.31 8.12
C LYS A 75 -22.04 1.82 8.15
N GLN A 76 -21.69 1.16 7.03
CA GLN A 76 -21.44 -0.30 7.04
C GLN A 76 -20.37 -0.83 6.06
N ARG A 77 -19.66 0.00 5.28
CA ARG A 77 -18.59 -0.55 4.42
C ARG A 77 -17.41 -1.01 5.28
N VAL A 78 -17.10 -2.29 5.18
CA VAL A 78 -15.85 -2.84 5.71
C VAL A 78 -14.77 -2.64 4.65
N LEU A 79 -13.79 -1.79 4.95
CA LEU A 79 -12.62 -1.62 4.09
C LEU A 79 -11.69 -2.84 4.22
N LYS A 80 -11.14 -3.31 3.11
CA LYS A 80 -10.14 -4.38 3.10
C LYS A 80 -8.75 -3.77 3.13
N LEU A 81 -7.96 -4.14 4.13
CA LEU A 81 -6.57 -3.74 4.31
C LEU A 81 -5.67 -4.95 4.09
N GLY A 82 -4.88 -4.93 3.01
CA GLY A 82 -3.80 -5.88 2.80
C GLY A 82 -2.56 -5.49 3.60
N ILE A 83 -1.95 -6.44 4.29
CA ILE A 83 -0.63 -6.27 4.92
C ILE A 83 0.29 -7.42 4.53
N VAL A 84 1.59 -7.21 4.56
CA VAL A 84 2.57 -8.29 4.38
C VAL A 84 2.82 -8.99 5.71
N PHE A 85 3.05 -10.29 5.70
CA PHE A 85 3.49 -11.03 6.89
C PHE A 85 4.87 -10.52 7.35
N SER A 86 4.85 -9.65 8.33
CA SER A 86 6.01 -8.94 8.88
C SER A 86 5.68 -8.49 10.30
N SER A 87 6.66 -8.18 11.11
CA SER A 87 6.45 -7.53 12.41
C SER A 87 6.47 -6.00 12.34
N GLU A 88 6.47 -5.42 11.15
CA GLU A 88 6.58 -3.99 10.91
C GLU A 88 5.37 -3.19 11.42
N TYR A 89 4.17 -3.79 11.46
CA TYR A 89 2.94 -3.01 11.59
C TYR A 89 2.35 -3.03 13.00
N LEU A 90 3.19 -2.93 14.05
CA LEU A 90 2.71 -2.90 15.44
C LEU A 90 1.80 -1.70 15.75
N PHE A 91 1.82 -0.64 14.94
CA PHE A 91 0.88 0.48 15.03
C PHE A 91 -0.55 0.15 14.55
N LEU A 92 -0.75 -1.02 13.95
CA LEU A 92 -2.00 -1.39 13.27
C LEU A 92 -3.22 -1.39 14.21
N GLY A 93 -3.03 -1.78 15.47
CA GLY A 93 -4.11 -1.75 16.47
C GLY A 93 -4.66 -0.34 16.69
N ASP A 94 -3.79 0.65 16.82
CA ASP A 94 -4.18 2.07 16.96
C ASP A 94 -4.80 2.59 15.66
N PHE A 95 -4.27 2.22 14.51
CA PHE A 95 -4.82 2.59 13.21
C PHE A 95 -6.26 2.11 13.05
N ILE A 96 -6.52 0.84 13.28
CA ILE A 96 -7.86 0.25 13.18
C ILE A 96 -8.80 0.85 14.22
N LYS A 97 -8.33 1.07 15.46
CA LYS A 97 -9.12 1.73 16.51
C LYS A 97 -9.55 3.13 16.09
N LYS A 98 -8.62 3.97 15.59
CA LYS A 98 -8.91 5.32 15.11
C LYS A 98 -9.90 5.34 13.94
N LEU A 99 -9.82 4.37 13.02
CA LEU A 99 -10.79 4.22 11.93
C LEU A 99 -12.17 3.83 12.45
N ARG A 100 -12.25 2.91 13.41
CA ARG A 100 -13.52 2.50 14.03
C ARG A 100 -14.19 3.64 14.77
N GLU A 101 -13.45 4.51 15.44
CA GLU A 101 -13.95 5.74 16.07
C GLU A 101 -14.58 6.72 15.04
N LYS A 102 -14.17 6.60 13.76
CA LYS A 102 -14.77 7.34 12.63
C LYS A 102 -15.86 6.55 11.89
N ASN A 103 -16.36 5.44 12.49
CA ASN A 103 -17.31 4.50 11.88
C ASN A 103 -16.81 3.81 10.59
N ILE A 104 -15.52 3.65 10.46
CA ILE A 104 -14.89 2.91 9.37
C ILE A 104 -14.41 1.56 9.92
N ASN A 105 -15.04 0.47 9.49
CA ASN A 105 -14.63 -0.88 9.84
C ASN A 105 -13.60 -1.39 8.84
N VAL A 106 -12.63 -2.19 9.32
CA VAL A 106 -11.53 -2.72 8.53
C VAL A 106 -11.43 -4.24 8.73
N GLU A 107 -11.35 -4.96 7.62
CA GLU A 107 -10.95 -6.35 7.53
C GLU A 107 -9.48 -6.42 7.10
N VAL A 108 -8.64 -7.13 7.84
CA VAL A 108 -7.23 -7.27 7.53
C VAL A 108 -6.96 -8.59 6.83
N ILE A 109 -6.23 -8.53 5.71
CA ILE A 109 -5.82 -9.68 4.91
C ILE A 109 -4.30 -9.73 4.93
N VAL A 110 -3.72 -10.83 5.42
CA VAL A 110 -2.27 -11.03 5.52
C VAL A 110 -1.77 -11.75 4.27
N TYR A 111 -0.87 -11.10 3.52
CA TYR A 111 -0.19 -11.65 2.35
C TYR A 111 1.19 -12.17 2.74
N ARG A 112 1.66 -13.22 2.09
CA ARG A 112 3.01 -13.76 2.28
C ARG A 112 4.08 -12.97 1.54
N ASP A 113 3.69 -12.25 0.51
CA ASP A 113 4.55 -11.54 -0.43
C ASP A 113 4.12 -10.07 -0.56
N GLY A 114 5.09 -9.16 -0.54
CA GLY A 114 4.85 -7.72 -0.66
C GLY A 114 4.32 -7.31 -2.04
N LEU A 115 4.74 -8.01 -3.10
CA LEU A 115 4.25 -7.77 -4.45
C LEU A 115 2.78 -8.20 -4.59
N GLU A 116 2.38 -9.32 -3.98
CA GLU A 116 0.97 -9.75 -3.97
C GLU A 116 0.07 -8.72 -3.29
N ALA A 117 0.47 -8.18 -2.14
CA ALA A 117 -0.28 -7.12 -1.46
C ALA A 117 -0.40 -5.86 -2.33
N THR A 118 0.68 -5.47 -3.01
CA THR A 118 0.71 -4.32 -3.94
C THR A 118 -0.19 -4.56 -5.15
N ILE A 119 -0.17 -5.73 -5.75
CA ILE A 119 -1.02 -6.10 -6.88
C ILE A 119 -2.50 -6.15 -6.45
N ALA A 120 -2.79 -6.66 -5.25
CA ALA A 120 -4.15 -6.66 -4.72
C ALA A 120 -4.71 -5.23 -4.60
N LEU A 121 -3.91 -4.27 -4.13
CA LEU A 121 -4.26 -2.85 -4.12
C LEU A 121 -4.47 -2.32 -5.54
N ALA A 122 -3.52 -2.55 -6.43
CA ALA A 122 -3.56 -2.06 -7.80
C ALA A 122 -4.78 -2.56 -8.59
N LYS A 123 -5.24 -3.77 -8.29
CA LYS A 123 -6.45 -4.39 -8.87
C LYS A 123 -7.73 -4.07 -8.09
N ASN A 124 -7.67 -3.23 -7.05
CA ASN A 124 -8.80 -2.94 -6.16
C ASN A 124 -9.41 -4.19 -5.49
N ALA A 125 -8.62 -5.25 -5.30
CA ALA A 125 -9.02 -6.42 -4.51
C ALA A 125 -9.02 -6.11 -3.00
N VAL A 126 -8.17 -5.13 -2.61
CA VAL A 126 -8.19 -4.46 -1.31
C VAL A 126 -8.31 -2.95 -1.50
N ASP A 127 -8.86 -2.26 -0.50
CA ASP A 127 -9.02 -0.81 -0.50
C ASP A 127 -7.75 -0.08 -0.05
N LEU A 128 -7.00 -0.73 0.82
CA LEU A 128 -5.78 -0.24 1.45
C LEU A 128 -4.71 -1.34 1.38
N ALA A 129 -3.44 -0.96 1.28
CA ALA A 129 -2.34 -1.91 1.48
C ALA A 129 -1.15 -1.27 2.18
N LEU A 130 -0.60 -1.97 3.17
CA LEU A 130 0.72 -1.73 3.73
C LEU A 130 1.68 -2.68 3.00
N SER A 131 2.45 -2.14 2.07
CA SER A 131 3.34 -2.91 1.20
C SER A 131 4.59 -2.12 0.85
N PRO A 132 5.65 -2.77 0.34
CA PRO A 132 6.91 -2.10 0.04
C PRO A 132 6.74 -0.87 -0.87
N LEU A 133 7.30 0.27 -0.48
CA LEU A 133 7.29 1.50 -1.28
C LEU A 133 7.80 1.25 -2.69
N VAL A 134 8.88 0.49 -2.83
CA VAL A 134 9.46 0.09 -4.13
C VAL A 134 8.41 -0.58 -5.01
N GLY A 135 7.67 -1.55 -4.45
CA GLY A 135 6.60 -2.25 -5.17
C GLY A 135 5.48 -1.32 -5.61
N GLN A 136 5.04 -0.44 -4.71
CA GLN A 136 3.98 0.53 -5.02
C GLN A 136 4.39 1.48 -6.15
N LEU A 137 5.60 2.04 -6.10
CA LEU A 137 6.09 2.93 -7.14
C LEU A 137 6.29 2.22 -8.49
N TYR A 138 6.75 0.97 -8.46
CA TYR A 138 6.99 0.20 -9.68
C TYR A 138 5.70 -0.22 -10.39
N ILE A 139 4.66 -0.57 -9.64
CA ILE A 139 3.36 -1.03 -10.17
C ILE A 139 2.45 0.14 -10.56
N TYR A 140 2.56 1.30 -9.89
CA TYR A 140 1.70 2.46 -10.10
C TYR A 140 1.54 2.89 -11.57
N PRO A 141 2.60 3.02 -12.39
CA PRO A 141 2.48 3.51 -13.77
C PRO A 141 1.60 2.66 -14.68
N VAL A 142 1.49 1.37 -14.35
CA VAL A 142 0.67 0.41 -15.10
C VAL A 142 -0.80 0.55 -14.75
N TYR A 143 -1.11 0.70 -13.45
CA TYR A 143 -2.50 0.66 -12.97
C TYR A 143 -3.09 2.04 -12.65
N ARG A 144 -2.33 2.92 -11.99
CA ARG A 144 -2.76 4.28 -11.57
C ARG A 144 -4.06 4.31 -10.75
N THR A 145 -4.31 3.26 -9.98
CA THR A 145 -5.56 3.03 -9.26
C THR A 145 -5.51 3.37 -7.79
N TYR A 146 -4.38 3.88 -7.28
CA TYR A 146 -4.18 4.17 -5.87
C TYR A 146 -3.28 5.39 -5.67
N LYS A 147 -3.22 5.89 -4.43
CA LYS A 147 -2.28 6.90 -3.96
C LYS A 147 -1.43 6.32 -2.85
N VAL A 148 -0.20 6.81 -2.71
CA VAL A 148 0.78 6.38 -1.72
C VAL A 148 1.00 7.48 -0.70
N ILE A 149 0.78 7.17 0.57
CA ILE A 149 1.12 8.06 1.68
C ILE A 149 2.59 7.86 2.01
N LEU A 150 3.40 8.91 1.88
CA LEU A 150 4.84 8.87 2.12
C LEU A 150 5.14 8.98 3.63
N ALA A 151 4.72 7.98 4.38
CA ALA A 151 5.06 7.80 5.78
C ALA A 151 5.04 6.31 6.09
N GLY A 152 5.83 5.86 7.06
CA GLY A 152 5.88 4.45 7.42
C GLY A 152 6.93 4.16 8.47
N LEU A 153 7.43 2.96 8.46
CA LEU A 153 8.54 2.53 9.30
C LEU A 153 9.75 2.23 8.41
N LYS A 154 10.93 2.26 9.00
CA LYS A 154 12.20 1.88 8.41
C LYS A 154 12.88 0.83 9.27
N GLY A 155 13.81 0.08 8.70
CA GLY A 155 14.54 -0.97 9.40
C GLY A 155 13.95 -2.36 9.18
N GLY A 156 14.13 -3.22 10.17
CA GLY A 156 13.54 -4.56 10.24
C GLY A 156 14.01 -5.55 9.18
N PHE A 157 15.04 -5.27 8.40
CA PHE A 157 15.65 -6.24 7.50
C PHE A 157 17.05 -6.63 7.94
N ARG A 158 17.55 -7.74 7.41
CA ARG A 158 18.94 -8.19 7.56
C ARG A 158 19.45 -8.73 6.24
N VAL A 159 20.72 -8.55 6.02
CA VAL A 159 21.49 -9.29 5.04
C VAL A 159 22.21 -10.39 5.78
N LEU A 160 21.88 -11.62 5.47
CA LEU A 160 22.49 -12.79 6.11
C LEU A 160 23.36 -13.53 5.11
N SER A 161 24.38 -14.19 5.62
CA SER A 161 25.22 -15.10 4.84
C SER A 161 25.33 -16.46 5.51
N SER A 162 25.52 -17.52 4.74
CA SER A 162 25.83 -18.84 5.21
C SER A 162 26.71 -19.53 4.19
N LYS A 163 27.82 -20.11 4.63
CA LYS A 163 28.80 -20.88 3.82
C LYS A 163 29.22 -20.19 2.49
N ALA A 164 30.27 -20.66 1.90
CA ALA A 164 30.70 -20.22 0.59
C ALA A 164 29.62 -20.53 -0.47
N GLY A 165 29.16 -19.49 -1.16
CA GLY A 165 28.17 -19.57 -2.24
C GLY A 165 28.06 -18.20 -2.88
N ASP A 166 27.65 -18.17 -4.14
CA ASP A 166 27.63 -16.98 -5.00
C ASP A 166 26.21 -16.54 -5.41
N ALA A 167 25.19 -17.14 -4.81
CA ALA A 167 23.80 -16.72 -5.03
C ALA A 167 23.34 -15.69 -3.97
N VAL A 168 22.50 -14.74 -4.39
CA VAL A 168 21.77 -13.85 -3.48
C VAL A 168 20.27 -14.08 -3.60
N TYR A 169 19.62 -14.30 -2.47
CA TYR A 169 18.18 -14.57 -2.37
C TYR A 169 17.43 -13.33 -1.89
N SER A 170 16.31 -13.01 -2.53
CA SER A 170 15.49 -11.84 -2.21
C SER A 170 14.02 -12.05 -2.59
N SER A 171 13.12 -11.24 -2.05
CA SER A 171 11.75 -11.11 -2.58
C SER A 171 11.72 -10.09 -3.71
N ILE A 172 11.01 -10.42 -4.80
CA ILE A 172 10.99 -9.59 -6.02
C ILE A 172 10.23 -8.27 -5.82
N ILE A 173 10.71 -7.18 -6.42
CA ILE A 173 10.06 -5.85 -6.46
C ILE A 173 9.65 -5.40 -5.05
N SER A 174 10.59 -5.44 -4.13
CA SER A 174 10.40 -5.11 -2.72
C SER A 174 11.56 -4.29 -2.19
N THR A 175 11.49 -3.86 -0.94
CA THR A 175 12.63 -3.25 -0.24
C THR A 175 13.83 -4.22 -0.18
N MET A 176 13.58 -5.51 -0.04
CA MET A 176 14.64 -6.54 -0.03
C MET A 176 15.35 -6.60 -1.38
N ASP A 177 14.60 -6.47 -2.49
CA ASP A 177 15.20 -6.45 -3.83
C ASP A 177 16.01 -5.17 -4.08
N TYR A 178 15.56 -4.04 -3.54
CA TYR A 178 16.34 -2.82 -3.54
C TYR A 178 17.66 -3.00 -2.79
N VAL A 179 17.63 -3.56 -1.58
CA VAL A 179 18.82 -3.86 -0.77
C VAL A 179 19.76 -4.79 -1.53
N ARG A 180 19.24 -5.89 -2.09
CA ARG A 180 20.01 -6.82 -2.92
C ARG A 180 20.71 -6.09 -4.07
N HIS A 181 19.97 -5.26 -4.82
CA HIS A 181 20.55 -4.51 -5.94
C HIS A 181 21.63 -3.54 -5.46
N TYR A 182 21.40 -2.83 -4.37
CA TYR A 182 22.38 -1.94 -3.75
C TYR A 182 23.67 -2.67 -3.40
N LEU A 183 23.58 -3.83 -2.76
CA LEU A 183 24.73 -4.64 -2.37
C LEU A 183 25.55 -5.11 -3.56
N VAL A 184 24.88 -5.66 -4.60
CA VAL A 184 25.55 -6.18 -5.80
C VAL A 184 26.17 -5.05 -6.63
N SER A 185 25.43 -3.94 -6.85
CA SER A 185 25.92 -2.81 -7.66
C SER A 185 27.11 -2.10 -7.01
N ARG A 186 27.17 -2.08 -5.68
CA ARG A 186 28.25 -1.51 -4.90
C ARG A 186 29.39 -2.51 -4.60
N LYS A 187 29.28 -3.75 -5.10
CA LYS A 187 30.25 -4.83 -4.85
C LYS A 187 30.49 -5.09 -3.34
N LEU A 188 29.45 -4.88 -2.52
CA LEU A 188 29.49 -5.19 -1.09
C LEU A 188 29.32 -6.70 -0.83
N ILE A 189 28.76 -7.42 -1.78
CA ILE A 189 28.72 -8.89 -1.83
C ILE A 189 29.12 -9.36 -3.24
N GLU A 190 29.73 -10.53 -3.29
CA GLU A 190 30.05 -11.20 -4.56
C GLU A 190 28.94 -12.21 -4.87
N ALA A 191 28.02 -11.83 -5.75
CA ALA A 191 26.92 -12.68 -6.18
C ALA A 191 26.86 -12.75 -7.70
N SER A 192 26.94 -13.98 -8.24
CA SER A 192 26.86 -14.25 -9.68
C SER A 192 25.40 -14.44 -10.14
N GLU A 193 24.50 -14.80 -9.24
CA GLU A 193 23.10 -15.12 -9.52
C GLU A 193 22.16 -14.54 -8.48
N THR A 194 20.99 -14.06 -8.92
CA THR A 194 19.89 -13.66 -8.06
C THR A 194 18.77 -14.70 -8.13
N LEU A 195 18.33 -15.17 -6.97
CA LEU A 195 17.21 -16.10 -6.84
C LEU A 195 16.09 -15.45 -6.02
N TYR A 196 14.89 -15.43 -6.60
CA TYR A 196 13.73 -14.86 -5.93
C TYR A 196 12.90 -15.92 -5.21
N TYR A 197 12.42 -15.58 -4.02
CA TYR A 197 11.45 -16.36 -3.27
C TYR A 197 10.14 -15.56 -3.12
N LYS A 198 9.01 -16.25 -3.11
CA LYS A 198 7.69 -15.67 -2.82
C LYS A 198 7.30 -15.88 -1.35
N ASP A 199 7.52 -17.10 -0.86
CA ASP A 199 7.24 -17.45 0.53
C ASP A 199 8.56 -17.58 1.29
N PRO A 200 8.71 -16.90 2.45
CA PRO A 200 9.88 -17.04 3.31
C PRO A 200 10.22 -18.49 3.66
N GLY A 201 9.25 -19.38 3.78
CA GLY A 201 9.49 -20.81 4.00
C GLY A 201 10.27 -21.51 2.88
N GLN A 202 10.29 -20.94 1.68
CA GLN A 202 11.07 -21.45 0.55
C GLN A 202 12.58 -21.20 0.71
N ILE A 203 12.98 -20.17 1.46
CA ILE A 203 14.40 -19.78 1.61
C ILE A 203 15.22 -20.93 2.15
N THR A 204 14.74 -21.61 3.16
CA THR A 204 15.46 -22.72 3.80
C THR A 204 15.74 -23.87 2.85
N SER A 205 14.80 -24.20 1.97
CA SER A 205 14.95 -25.28 0.99
C SER A 205 15.87 -24.89 -0.18
N LEU A 206 15.76 -23.67 -0.66
CA LEU A 206 16.61 -23.13 -1.73
C LEU A 206 18.07 -23.02 -1.25
N PHE A 207 18.26 -22.54 -0.05
CA PHE A 207 19.57 -22.26 0.52
C PHE A 207 20.38 -23.51 0.87
N LYS A 208 19.75 -24.58 1.32
CA LYS A 208 20.44 -25.87 1.59
C LYS A 208 21.24 -26.39 0.41
N ARG A 209 20.91 -25.94 -0.79
CA ARG A 209 21.54 -26.42 -2.04
C ARG A 209 22.77 -25.63 -2.45
N ARG A 210 22.85 -24.31 -2.21
CA ARG A 210 23.87 -23.45 -2.81
C ARG A 210 24.64 -22.54 -1.85
N GLY A 211 24.11 -22.23 -0.68
CA GLY A 211 24.70 -21.21 0.18
C GLY A 211 24.58 -19.80 -0.42
N GLY A 212 25.34 -18.84 0.11
CA GLY A 212 25.37 -17.46 -0.39
C GLY A 212 24.78 -16.44 0.57
N TYR A 213 23.99 -15.50 0.05
CA TYR A 213 23.44 -14.35 0.77
C TYR A 213 21.92 -14.36 0.74
N VAL A 214 21.29 -13.89 1.81
CA VAL A 214 19.83 -13.72 1.87
C VAL A 214 19.53 -12.33 2.37
N VAL A 215 18.67 -11.61 1.65
CA VAL A 215 18.07 -10.36 2.11
C VAL A 215 16.64 -10.65 2.53
N THR A 216 16.32 -10.44 3.80
CA THR A 216 15.02 -10.78 4.36
C THR A 216 14.67 -9.90 5.56
N TRP A 217 13.46 -10.02 6.10
CA TRP A 217 12.90 -9.13 7.11
C TRP A 217 12.49 -9.86 8.41
N HIS A 218 12.28 -9.10 9.46
CA HIS A 218 11.77 -9.59 10.73
C HIS A 218 10.30 -10.04 10.61
N PRO A 219 9.91 -11.23 11.08
CA PRO A 219 10.70 -12.17 11.91
C PRO A 219 11.43 -13.26 11.13
N VAL A 220 11.40 -13.24 9.80
CA VAL A 220 11.94 -14.31 8.94
C VAL A 220 13.41 -14.57 9.20
N TYR A 221 14.23 -13.54 9.36
CA TYR A 221 15.65 -13.71 9.58
C TYR A 221 15.99 -14.41 10.90
N LEU A 222 15.14 -14.28 11.94
CA LEU A 222 15.36 -14.99 13.21
C LEU A 222 15.35 -16.52 13.05
N GLU A 223 14.50 -17.03 12.15
CA GLU A 223 14.47 -18.45 11.85
C GLU A 223 15.73 -18.90 11.08
N LEU A 224 16.25 -18.04 10.23
CA LEU A 224 17.48 -18.32 9.49
C LEU A 224 18.71 -18.29 10.39
N GLU A 225 18.78 -17.38 11.36
CA GLU A 225 19.83 -17.32 12.38
C GLU A 225 19.88 -18.60 13.22
N LYS A 226 18.73 -19.14 13.62
CA LYS A 226 18.65 -20.44 14.31
C LYS A 226 19.20 -21.59 13.46
N LEU A 227 19.18 -21.45 12.14
CA LEU A 227 19.75 -22.41 11.17
C LEU A 227 21.23 -22.18 10.88
N GLY A 228 21.87 -21.22 11.57
CA GLY A 228 23.29 -20.94 11.47
C GLY A 228 23.68 -19.88 10.42
N PHE A 229 22.72 -19.12 9.92
CA PHE A 229 23.03 -17.95 9.11
C PHE A 229 23.62 -16.85 9.98
N ARG A 230 24.55 -16.09 9.46
CA ARG A 230 25.21 -14.99 10.15
C ARG A 230 24.81 -13.67 9.53
N GLU A 231 24.52 -12.70 10.38
CA GLU A 231 24.31 -11.32 9.98
C GLU A 231 25.56 -10.77 9.28
N LEU A 232 25.36 -10.12 8.15
CA LEU A 232 26.41 -9.46 7.37
C LEU A 232 26.22 -7.95 7.35
N TYR A 233 24.97 -7.47 7.16
CA TYR A 233 24.61 -6.06 7.17
C TYR A 233 23.25 -5.82 7.83
N THR A 234 23.15 -4.71 8.56
CA THR A 234 21.94 -4.17 9.15
C THR A 234 21.39 -2.98 8.34
N PRO A 235 20.15 -2.54 8.56
CA PRO A 235 19.61 -1.34 7.93
C PRO A 235 20.42 -0.06 8.18
N SER A 236 20.97 0.09 9.38
CA SER A 236 21.74 1.28 9.75
C SER A 236 23.07 1.38 9.03
N GLU A 237 23.71 0.25 8.72
CA GLU A 237 24.98 0.23 7.98
C GLU A 237 24.80 0.54 6.50
N LEU A 238 23.61 0.30 5.96
CA LEU A 238 23.29 0.52 4.54
C LEU A 238 22.55 1.84 4.30
N GLU A 239 22.23 2.60 5.36
CA GLU A 239 21.53 3.90 5.30
C GLU A 239 20.21 3.83 4.50
N ILE A 240 19.44 2.75 4.68
CA ILE A 240 18.16 2.55 3.98
C ILE A 240 17.02 2.97 4.91
N ASP A 241 16.40 4.10 4.58
CA ASP A 241 15.46 4.83 5.44
C ASP A 241 13.98 4.61 5.12
N PHE A 242 13.65 3.53 4.41
CA PHE A 242 12.26 3.22 4.03
C PHE A 242 12.00 1.73 4.01
N CYS A 243 10.74 1.35 4.19
CA CYS A 243 10.25 -0.01 3.98
C CYS A 243 8.86 0.03 3.35
N CYS A 244 7.83 -0.29 4.12
CA CYS A 244 6.46 -0.29 3.64
C CYS A 244 5.78 1.05 3.92
N THR A 245 4.85 1.40 3.02
CA THR A 245 4.02 2.60 3.09
C THR A 245 2.56 2.23 2.89
N LEU A 246 1.64 3.15 3.23
CA LEU A 246 0.22 2.95 3.02
C LEU A 246 -0.18 3.39 1.61
N GLY A 247 -0.62 2.45 0.79
CA GLY A 247 -1.34 2.71 -0.45
C GLY A 247 -2.85 2.73 -0.21
N ILE A 248 -3.56 3.67 -0.83
CA ILE A 248 -5.01 3.84 -0.73
C ILE A 248 -5.62 3.84 -2.12
N SER A 249 -6.56 2.94 -2.38
CA SER A 249 -7.27 2.85 -3.66
C SER A 249 -8.01 4.14 -3.99
N ASN A 250 -7.99 4.55 -5.26
CA ASN A 250 -8.76 5.68 -5.77
C ASN A 250 -10.29 5.46 -5.71
N THR A 251 -10.73 4.22 -5.43
CA THR A 251 -12.15 3.91 -5.18
C THR A 251 -12.63 4.36 -3.80
N VAL A 252 -11.70 4.70 -2.90
CA VAL A 252 -12.00 5.27 -1.60
C VAL A 252 -12.36 6.74 -1.78
N GLY A 253 -13.57 7.14 -1.37
CA GLY A 253 -14.05 8.53 -1.50
C GLY A 253 -13.16 9.54 -0.75
N LYS A 254 -13.03 10.75 -1.28
CA LYS A 254 -12.11 11.79 -0.76
C LYS A 254 -12.21 12.05 0.75
N ARG A 255 -13.44 12.06 1.30
CA ARG A 255 -13.65 12.25 2.74
C ARG A 255 -13.04 11.08 3.54
N THR A 256 -13.33 9.86 3.12
CA THR A 256 -12.81 8.64 3.77
C THR A 256 -11.29 8.55 3.62
N TYR A 257 -10.75 8.91 2.45
CA TYR A 257 -9.32 9.03 2.20
C TYR A 257 -8.64 9.95 3.24
N LYS A 258 -9.17 11.16 3.45
CA LYS A 258 -8.63 12.10 4.43
C LYS A 258 -8.65 11.53 5.85
N LEU A 259 -9.76 10.89 6.26
CA LEU A 259 -9.86 10.26 7.57
C LEU A 259 -8.86 9.10 7.73
N ILE A 260 -8.63 8.32 6.68
CA ILE A 260 -7.65 7.23 6.69
C ILE A 260 -6.23 7.80 6.82
N LYS A 261 -5.86 8.81 6.02
CA LYS A 261 -4.55 9.47 6.09
C LYS A 261 -4.29 10.01 7.50
N GLU A 262 -5.23 10.76 8.06
CA GLU A 262 -5.13 11.32 9.41
C GLU A 262 -4.98 10.22 10.48
N ALA A 263 -5.80 9.16 10.40
CA ALA A 263 -5.72 8.04 11.34
C ALA A 263 -4.39 7.28 11.23
N TYR A 264 -3.88 7.10 10.02
CA TYR A 264 -2.61 6.44 9.75
C TYR A 264 -1.43 7.21 10.34
N LEU A 265 -1.31 8.49 10.02
CA LEU A 265 -0.23 9.35 10.53
C LEU A 265 -0.28 9.42 12.06
N ALA A 266 -1.47 9.64 12.64
CA ALA A 266 -1.63 9.66 14.09
C ALA A 266 -1.33 8.31 14.78
N SER A 267 -1.47 7.18 14.08
CA SER A 267 -1.10 5.86 14.63
C SER A 267 0.42 5.61 14.59
N ILE A 268 1.09 6.14 13.57
CA ILE A 268 2.57 6.12 13.50
C ILE A 268 3.17 6.98 14.60
N ASP A 269 2.62 8.17 14.85
CA ASP A 269 3.05 9.05 15.95
C ASP A 269 2.82 8.39 17.32
N GLU A 270 1.72 7.68 17.51
CA GLU A 270 1.44 6.93 18.74
C GLU A 270 2.42 5.76 18.92
N TYR A 271 2.73 5.06 17.83
CA TYR A 271 3.75 4.01 17.84
C TYR A 271 5.13 4.56 18.24
N ALA A 272 5.51 5.73 17.75
CA ALA A 272 6.79 6.38 18.14
C ALA A 272 6.90 6.61 19.65
N ARG A 273 5.75 6.88 20.31
CA ARG A 273 5.72 7.12 21.78
C ARG A 273 5.62 5.82 22.58
N ASN A 274 4.93 4.83 22.07
CA ASN A 274 4.70 3.55 22.77
C ASN A 274 4.65 2.37 21.80
N PRO A 275 5.80 1.93 21.29
CA PRO A 275 5.86 0.94 20.20
C PRO A 275 5.37 -0.47 20.61
N GLY A 276 5.39 -0.79 21.91
CA GLY A 276 4.93 -2.11 22.42
C GLY A 276 3.43 -2.24 22.67
N ARG A 277 2.67 -1.16 22.53
CA ARG A 277 1.26 -1.09 23.00
C ARG A 277 0.32 -2.12 22.35
N ASN A 278 0.51 -2.44 21.09
CA ASN A 278 -0.42 -3.28 20.32
C ASN A 278 0.12 -4.69 20.03
N ILE A 279 1.15 -5.14 20.73
CA ILE A 279 1.81 -6.44 20.48
C ILE A 279 0.79 -7.58 20.55
N GLU A 280 -0.04 -7.66 21.60
CA GLU A 280 -1.03 -8.73 21.77
C GLU A 280 -2.07 -8.73 20.64
N TYR A 281 -2.56 -7.55 20.27
CA TYR A 281 -3.49 -7.43 19.14
C TYR A 281 -2.84 -7.92 17.84
N TYR A 282 -1.61 -7.48 17.57
CA TYR A 282 -0.91 -7.86 16.35
C TYR A 282 -0.55 -9.35 16.31
N ALA A 283 -0.18 -9.93 17.47
CA ALA A 283 0.02 -11.37 17.61
C ALA A 283 -1.23 -12.16 17.25
N SER A 284 -2.40 -11.75 17.78
CA SER A 284 -3.68 -12.41 17.49
C SER A 284 -4.06 -12.36 16.02
N LEU A 285 -3.65 -11.31 15.30
CA LEU A 285 -3.93 -11.09 13.88
C LEU A 285 -3.02 -11.91 12.97
N THR A 286 -1.73 -11.99 13.30
CA THR A 286 -0.71 -12.56 12.42
C THR A 286 -0.26 -13.96 12.79
N GLY A 287 -0.53 -14.38 14.03
CA GLY A 287 -0.01 -15.62 14.60
C GLY A 287 1.48 -15.57 14.96
N ILE A 288 2.12 -14.40 14.88
CA ILE A 288 3.51 -14.22 15.32
C ILE A 288 3.53 -14.21 16.86
N ASP A 289 4.46 -14.95 17.44
CA ASP A 289 4.60 -15.02 18.90
C ASP A 289 4.91 -13.64 19.51
N THR A 290 4.29 -13.36 20.67
CA THR A 290 4.45 -12.07 21.35
C THR A 290 5.89 -11.81 21.79
N SER A 291 6.67 -12.84 22.12
CA SER A 291 8.10 -12.71 22.44
C SER A 291 8.91 -12.24 21.23
N VAL A 292 8.57 -12.73 20.05
CA VAL A 292 9.16 -12.30 18.78
C VAL A 292 8.75 -10.86 18.44
N LEU A 293 7.48 -10.50 18.65
CA LEU A 293 7.02 -9.13 18.40
C LEU A 293 7.64 -8.09 19.34
N LYS A 294 8.00 -8.50 20.57
CA LYS A 294 8.75 -7.63 21.51
C LYS A 294 10.12 -7.23 20.96
N THR A 295 10.82 -8.12 20.26
CA THR A 295 12.11 -7.79 19.62
C THR A 295 11.93 -6.85 18.44
N ALA A 296 10.78 -6.88 17.76
CA ALA A 296 10.48 -5.99 16.63
C ALA A 296 10.42 -4.50 17.01
N VAL A 297 10.17 -4.17 18.28
CA VAL A 297 10.11 -2.79 18.78
C VAL A 297 11.43 -2.06 18.55
N ASP A 298 12.56 -2.75 18.71
CA ASP A 298 13.90 -2.18 18.51
C ASP A 298 14.35 -2.23 17.05
N GLU A 299 13.71 -3.08 16.24
CA GLU A 299 14.05 -3.30 14.83
C GLU A 299 13.48 -2.22 13.90
N TYR A 300 12.31 -1.67 14.22
CA TYR A 300 11.61 -0.72 13.37
C TYR A 300 11.55 0.66 14.01
N LYS A 301 11.90 1.67 13.23
CA LYS A 301 11.83 3.08 13.62
C LYS A 301 10.88 3.83 12.71
N VAL A 302 10.23 4.86 13.25
CA VAL A 302 9.35 5.72 12.47
C VAL A 302 10.15 6.48 11.42
N SER A 303 9.61 6.50 10.21
CA SER A 303 10.04 7.35 9.10
C SER A 303 8.84 8.20 8.68
N SER A 304 8.64 9.32 9.40
CA SER A 304 7.49 10.21 9.20
C SER A 304 7.62 11.11 7.97
N GLU A 305 8.85 11.27 7.46
CA GLU A 305 9.16 12.20 6.38
C GLU A 305 9.86 11.48 5.22
N LEU A 306 9.12 10.60 4.54
CA LEU A 306 9.56 10.10 3.25
C LEU A 306 9.28 11.20 2.20
N GLY A 307 10.27 12.07 1.97
CA GLY A 307 10.17 13.12 0.97
C GLY A 307 10.44 12.62 -0.46
N LEU A 308 10.20 13.48 -1.45
CA LEU A 308 10.54 13.21 -2.85
C LEU A 308 12.03 12.87 -3.03
N GLU A 309 12.92 13.35 -2.14
CA GLU A 309 14.35 13.00 -2.13
C GLU A 309 14.59 11.51 -1.87
N THR A 310 13.81 10.88 -1.02
CA THR A 310 13.88 9.42 -0.79
C THR A 310 13.49 8.68 -2.05
N ILE A 311 12.47 9.15 -2.76
CA ILE A 311 12.06 8.60 -4.05
C ILE A 311 13.14 8.80 -5.08
N ASP A 312 13.75 9.97 -5.17
CA ASP A 312 14.86 10.23 -6.09
C ASP A 312 16.06 9.30 -5.82
N LYS A 313 16.41 9.07 -4.55
CA LYS A 313 17.44 8.08 -4.17
C LYS A 313 17.06 6.66 -4.63
N LEU A 314 15.83 6.25 -4.42
CA LEU A 314 15.29 4.97 -4.87
C LEU A 314 15.40 4.81 -6.39
N VAL A 315 14.94 5.81 -7.14
CA VAL A 315 14.95 5.81 -8.60
C VAL A 315 16.35 5.73 -9.15
N ASN A 316 17.27 6.51 -8.59
CA ASN A 316 18.66 6.57 -9.05
C ASN A 316 19.47 5.32 -8.68
N ALA A 317 19.11 4.64 -7.58
CA ALA A 317 19.79 3.43 -7.17
C ALA A 317 19.27 2.16 -7.86
N TYR A 318 18.05 2.20 -8.37
CA TYR A 318 17.44 1.09 -9.10
C TYR A 318 17.83 1.18 -10.58
N ALA A 319 18.68 0.28 -11.05
CA ALA A 319 19.09 0.18 -12.47
C ALA A 319 17.96 -0.27 -13.41
N PHE A 320 16.78 -0.52 -12.87
CA PHE A 320 15.58 -0.76 -13.65
C PHE A 320 14.90 0.58 -13.91
N ASN A 321 14.42 0.78 -15.14
CA ASN A 321 13.67 1.95 -15.57
C ASN A 321 12.43 2.21 -14.72
N ILE A 322 12.65 2.64 -13.47
CA ILE A 322 11.55 3.17 -12.68
C ILE A 322 11.08 4.44 -13.42
N PRO A 323 9.77 4.59 -13.65
CA PRO A 323 9.24 5.68 -14.45
C PRO A 323 9.64 7.06 -13.93
N SER A 324 9.69 8.01 -14.81
CA SER A 324 10.15 9.39 -14.55
C SER A 324 9.56 10.03 -13.30
N ARG A 325 10.30 10.96 -12.68
CA ARG A 325 9.92 11.73 -11.49
C ARG A 325 8.48 12.28 -11.53
N SER A 326 8.01 12.72 -12.69
CA SER A 326 6.63 13.19 -12.87
C SER A 326 5.57 12.13 -12.53
N LYS A 327 5.88 10.83 -12.68
CA LYS A 327 4.93 9.76 -12.37
C LYS A 327 4.84 9.49 -10.87
N TYR A 328 5.89 9.76 -10.11
CA TYR A 328 5.86 9.62 -8.65
C TYR A 328 5.11 10.76 -7.97
N SER A 329 5.23 11.97 -8.48
CA SER A 329 4.44 13.10 -7.99
C SER A 329 2.92 12.88 -8.21
N GLU A 330 2.54 12.11 -9.25
CA GLU A 330 1.16 11.67 -9.43
C GLU A 330 0.73 10.60 -8.41
N ALA A 331 1.65 9.69 -8.05
CA ALA A 331 1.37 8.57 -7.16
C ALA A 331 1.33 8.99 -5.69
N CYS A 332 2.26 9.86 -5.30
CA CYS A 332 2.48 10.21 -3.90
C CYS A 332 1.61 11.38 -3.48
N ASP A 333 1.01 11.24 -2.30
CA ASP A 333 0.36 12.31 -1.58
C ASP A 333 1.37 12.84 -0.54
N ALA A 334 2.08 13.88 -0.94
CA ALA A 334 3.06 14.57 -0.11
C ALA A 334 2.37 15.52 0.87
#